data_b7c658273a8d4153500ee55587fbaee6
#
_entry.id   b7c658273a8d4153500ee55587fbaee6
#
_cell.length_a   1.000
_cell.length_b   1.000
_cell.length_c   1.000
_cell.angle_alpha   90.00
_cell.angle_beta   90.00
_cell.angle_gamma   90.00
#
_symmetry.space_group_name_H-M   'P 1'
#
loop_
_entity.id
_entity.type
_entity.pdbx_description
1 polymer ?
#
loop_
_entity_poly.entity_id
_entity_poly.type
_entity_poly.pdbx_seq_one_letter_code
_entity_poly.pdbx_strand_id
1 'polypeptide(L)'
;MDLSKLERSQSVIGIDWEEALHRYENVIACGDEDLQLRATIKLARLANHAPENILARGIPVLMKLLGSSVSYSIMSITIFCLKRITRQGEGKLAVIVGQSGAIPYLLKLLPNTDGHLQKVTLKCLRDIVMFGNGNRFIVAKNGGLEVVLNMLDASPDGPRRFLLEIFSALALLREVRRHIISLGSLRLLVEAARCGSMVSRTRAAQAIGLLGLVKRARRMLVDSGAVRVLIGLLRDGDFSTKVVAGNAFGVISSHVGYIERVAQAGAIPLFVDLFEGPEPMGKEIAEDVLCILAFSEENTVTIIEHLVRILRGNNGQAKAAAANVLWYLSSYKRSVVIRNSSAIPVMVELLRDDNVDVRVKVSGAVSQFSYYEADRVALARAGAIPVLIDLLQDEESEEVRDNAAKALVGFSEDLSTAR
;
A
#
# COMPACT_ATOMS: atom_id res chain seq x y z
N MET A 1 10.62 34.13 -4.45
CA MET A 1 9.79 34.47 -3.29
C MET A 1 9.61 33.22 -2.46
N ASP A 2 10.05 33.20 -1.21
CA ASP A 2 9.97 32.01 -0.34
C ASP A 2 8.58 31.92 0.26
N LEU A 3 7.74 31.02 -0.28
CA LEU A 3 6.36 30.80 0.14
C LEU A 3 6.26 30.05 1.49
N SER A 4 7.38 29.57 2.05
CA SER A 4 7.40 28.91 3.37
C SER A 4 7.12 29.85 4.53
N LYS A 5 7.28 31.18 4.31
CA LYS A 5 7.02 32.24 5.30
C LYS A 5 5.54 32.65 5.40
N LEU A 6 4.67 32.05 4.59
CA LEU A 6 3.24 32.40 4.51
C LEU A 6 2.38 31.78 5.64
N GLU A 7 2.98 31.05 6.59
CA GLU A 7 2.23 30.26 7.59
C GLU A 7 1.97 30.96 8.93
N ARG A 8 2.33 32.23 9.11
CA ARG A 8 2.06 32.96 10.38
C ARG A 8 0.64 33.48 10.42
N SER A 9 -0.14 32.96 11.37
CA SER A 9 -1.56 33.28 11.62
C SER A 9 -1.78 34.75 11.99
N GLN A 10 -2.70 35.39 11.24
CA GLN A 10 -3.42 36.56 11.71
C GLN A 10 -4.79 36.11 12.28
N SER A 11 -5.32 36.83 13.30
CA SER A 11 -6.62 36.55 13.89
C SER A 11 -7.72 36.57 12.83
N VAL A 12 -8.45 35.46 12.70
CA VAL A 12 -9.48 35.22 11.66
C VAL A 12 -10.89 35.55 12.18
N ILE A 13 -10.99 36.04 13.41
CA ILE A 13 -12.27 36.35 14.10
C ILE A 13 -12.86 37.59 13.47
N GLY A 14 -14.09 37.48 12.94
CA GLY A 14 -14.88 38.65 12.43
C GLY A 14 -14.73 38.93 10.92
N ILE A 15 -14.21 38.03 10.10
CA ILE A 15 -14.14 38.22 8.65
C ILE A 15 -15.53 37.99 8.02
N ASP A 16 -16.06 39.00 7.32
CA ASP A 16 -17.15 38.80 6.37
C ASP A 16 -16.61 38.19 5.09
N TRP A 17 -16.81 36.90 4.95
CA TRP A 17 -16.26 36.10 3.84
C TRP A 17 -16.90 36.40 2.50
N GLU A 18 -18.19 36.80 2.49
CA GLU A 18 -18.88 37.19 1.26
C GLU A 18 -18.33 38.51 0.73
N GLU A 19 -18.16 39.49 1.60
CA GLU A 19 -17.57 40.77 1.24
C GLU A 19 -16.09 40.58 0.84
N ALA A 20 -15.34 39.71 1.54
CA ALA A 20 -13.96 39.45 1.22
C ALA A 20 -13.79 38.78 -0.18
N LEU A 21 -14.69 37.87 -0.56
CA LEU A 21 -14.71 37.27 -1.88
C LEU A 21 -15.06 38.31 -2.94
N HIS A 22 -16.09 39.11 -2.73
CA HIS A 22 -16.50 40.18 -3.68
C HIS A 22 -15.37 41.19 -3.91
N ARG A 23 -14.69 41.63 -2.85
CA ARG A 23 -13.50 42.50 -2.97
C ARG A 23 -12.39 41.83 -3.76
N TYR A 24 -12.16 40.52 -3.56
CA TYR A 24 -11.18 39.75 -4.33
C TYR A 24 -11.54 39.75 -5.82
N GLU A 25 -12.79 39.45 -6.17
CA GLU A 25 -13.30 39.45 -7.55
C GLU A 25 -13.05 40.82 -8.24
N ASN A 26 -13.36 41.92 -7.55
CA ASN A 26 -13.16 43.26 -8.05
C ASN A 26 -11.67 43.59 -8.29
N VAL A 27 -10.77 43.16 -7.39
CA VAL A 27 -9.33 43.37 -7.55
C VAL A 27 -8.80 42.55 -8.75
N ILE A 28 -9.27 41.31 -8.92
CA ILE A 28 -8.86 40.50 -10.10
C ILE A 28 -9.36 41.15 -11.40
N ALA A 29 -10.57 41.75 -11.40
CA ALA A 29 -11.13 42.37 -12.57
C ALA A 29 -10.44 43.69 -12.97
N CYS A 30 -9.82 44.42 -12.03
CA CYS A 30 -9.18 45.71 -12.34
C CYS A 30 -7.87 45.55 -13.17
N GLY A 31 -7.29 44.39 -13.26
CA GLY A 31 -6.12 44.10 -14.14
C GLY A 31 -4.78 44.58 -13.63
N ASP A 32 -4.68 45.21 -12.46
CA ASP A 32 -3.39 45.60 -11.86
C ASP A 32 -2.66 44.38 -11.27
N GLU A 33 -1.50 44.06 -11.84
CA GLU A 33 -0.72 42.86 -11.48
C GLU A 33 -0.27 42.86 -10.02
N ASP A 34 0.15 43.98 -9.45
CA ASP A 34 0.61 44.06 -8.06
C ASP A 34 -0.55 43.86 -7.08
N LEU A 35 -1.69 44.45 -7.37
CA LEU A 35 -2.92 44.26 -6.59
C LEU A 35 -3.44 42.82 -6.70
N GLN A 36 -3.45 42.23 -7.88
CA GLN A 36 -3.81 40.81 -8.12
C GLN A 36 -2.89 39.88 -7.34
N LEU A 37 -1.58 40.12 -7.38
CA LEU A 37 -0.60 39.32 -6.63
C LEU A 37 -0.83 39.39 -5.11
N ARG A 38 -0.98 40.60 -4.57
CA ARG A 38 -1.22 40.82 -3.13
C ARG A 38 -2.54 40.20 -2.66
N ALA A 39 -3.60 40.38 -3.43
CA ALA A 39 -4.91 39.82 -3.13
C ALA A 39 -4.88 38.29 -3.13
N THR A 40 -4.22 37.67 -4.12
CA THR A 40 -4.11 36.22 -4.22
C THR A 40 -3.20 35.63 -3.12
N ILE A 41 -2.15 36.35 -2.71
CA ILE A 41 -1.35 35.99 -1.52
C ILE A 41 -2.24 35.99 -0.27
N LYS A 42 -3.08 37.00 -0.10
CA LYS A 42 -4.01 37.11 1.04
C LYS A 42 -5.01 35.97 1.04
N LEU A 43 -5.64 35.68 -0.11
CA LEU A 43 -6.56 34.55 -0.27
C LEU A 43 -5.85 33.22 0.06
N ALA A 44 -4.64 32.99 -0.44
CA ALA A 44 -3.86 31.79 -0.14
C ALA A 44 -3.55 31.64 1.37
N ARG A 45 -3.33 32.73 2.10
CA ARG A 45 -3.17 32.70 3.56
C ARG A 45 -4.45 32.33 4.28
N LEU A 46 -5.57 32.86 3.82
CA LEU A 46 -6.89 32.68 4.43
C LEU A 46 -7.56 31.35 4.05
N ALA A 47 -7.09 30.67 3.01
CA ALA A 47 -7.71 29.45 2.49
C ALA A 47 -7.88 28.32 3.50
N ASN A 48 -7.09 28.28 4.58
CA ASN A 48 -7.25 27.27 5.62
C ASN A 48 -8.38 27.56 6.62
N HIS A 49 -8.91 28.77 6.59
CA HIS A 49 -9.91 29.26 7.54
C HIS A 49 -11.24 29.63 6.86
N ALA A 50 -11.19 29.82 5.54
CA ALA A 50 -12.38 30.22 4.79
C ALA A 50 -13.35 29.04 4.64
N PRO A 51 -14.67 29.31 4.70
CA PRO A 51 -15.70 28.29 4.46
C PRO A 51 -15.57 27.66 3.07
N GLU A 52 -15.93 26.36 2.96
CA GLU A 52 -15.83 25.61 1.71
C GLU A 52 -16.62 26.24 0.55
N ASN A 53 -17.82 26.75 0.80
CA ASN A 53 -18.66 27.41 -0.20
C ASN A 53 -17.99 28.66 -0.78
N ILE A 54 -17.32 29.45 0.04
CA ILE A 54 -16.56 30.64 -0.38
C ILE A 54 -15.35 30.22 -1.23
N LEU A 55 -14.61 29.20 -0.78
CA LEU A 55 -13.48 28.68 -1.54
C LEU A 55 -13.91 28.10 -2.89
N ALA A 56 -15.02 27.37 -2.93
CA ALA A 56 -15.57 26.81 -4.16
C ALA A 56 -15.91 27.92 -5.20
N ARG A 57 -16.51 29.02 -4.75
CA ARG A 57 -16.82 30.18 -5.59
C ARG A 57 -15.58 30.96 -6.04
N GLY A 58 -14.51 30.93 -5.24
CA GLY A 58 -13.23 31.53 -5.61
C GLY A 58 -12.46 30.78 -6.70
N ILE A 59 -12.74 29.47 -6.91
CA ILE A 59 -12.02 28.65 -7.91
C ILE A 59 -12.15 29.20 -9.34
N PRO A 60 -13.35 29.52 -9.86
CA PRO A 60 -13.48 30.11 -11.21
C PRO A 60 -12.70 31.41 -11.38
N VAL A 61 -12.64 32.26 -10.35
CA VAL A 61 -11.89 33.53 -10.37
C VAL A 61 -10.39 33.26 -10.49
N LEU A 62 -9.88 32.29 -9.69
CA LEU A 62 -8.49 31.86 -9.77
C LEU A 62 -8.16 31.24 -11.15
N MET A 63 -9.08 30.48 -11.72
CA MET A 63 -8.92 29.90 -13.05
C MET A 63 -8.88 30.95 -14.15
N LYS A 64 -9.73 31.98 -14.06
CA LYS A 64 -9.69 33.14 -14.98
C LYS A 64 -8.35 33.88 -14.87
N LEU A 65 -7.88 34.16 -13.66
CA LEU A 65 -6.60 34.79 -13.40
C LEU A 65 -5.44 33.97 -13.97
N LEU A 66 -5.46 32.65 -13.76
CA LEU A 66 -4.44 31.73 -14.25
C LEU A 66 -4.38 31.70 -15.79
N GLY A 67 -5.54 31.75 -16.46
CA GLY A 67 -5.66 31.74 -17.93
C GLY A 67 -5.28 33.04 -18.60
N SER A 68 -5.43 34.20 -17.93
CA SER A 68 -5.15 35.53 -18.48
C SER A 68 -3.75 36.04 -18.18
N SER A 69 -3.09 35.52 -17.14
CA SER A 69 -1.79 36.04 -16.71
C SER A 69 -0.62 35.40 -17.46
N VAL A 70 0.35 36.22 -17.84
CA VAL A 70 1.67 35.80 -18.34
C VAL A 70 2.76 35.95 -17.26
N SER A 71 2.42 36.56 -16.13
CA SER A 71 3.34 36.79 -15.02
C SER A 71 3.64 35.50 -14.27
N TYR A 72 4.91 35.12 -14.20
CA TYR A 72 5.38 33.94 -13.45
C TYR A 72 4.96 34.00 -11.97
N SER A 73 5.01 35.17 -11.34
CA SER A 73 4.66 35.38 -9.94
C SER A 73 3.16 35.14 -9.69
N ILE A 74 2.31 35.66 -10.57
CA ILE A 74 0.85 35.47 -10.48
C ILE A 74 0.50 34.00 -10.73
N MET A 75 1.05 33.37 -11.76
CA MET A 75 0.83 31.95 -12.01
C MET A 75 1.24 31.10 -10.80
N SER A 76 2.42 31.35 -10.24
CA SER A 76 2.93 30.59 -9.09
C SER A 76 2.04 30.71 -7.85
N ILE A 77 1.63 31.93 -7.49
CA ILE A 77 0.76 32.16 -6.33
C ILE A 77 -0.65 31.63 -6.55
N THR A 78 -1.17 31.75 -7.76
CA THR A 78 -2.52 31.24 -8.11
C THR A 78 -2.56 29.71 -8.00
N ILE A 79 -1.57 29.01 -8.56
CA ILE A 79 -1.43 27.56 -8.44
C ILE A 79 -1.22 27.14 -6.98
N PHE A 80 -0.43 27.92 -6.23
CA PHE A 80 -0.25 27.67 -4.80
C PHE A 80 -1.57 27.85 -4.02
N CYS A 81 -2.38 28.86 -4.37
CA CYS A 81 -3.69 29.06 -3.77
C CYS A 81 -4.64 27.88 -4.10
N LEU A 82 -4.74 27.48 -5.37
CA LEU A 82 -5.50 26.30 -5.78
C LEU A 82 -5.05 25.04 -5.02
N LYS A 83 -3.74 24.81 -4.88
CA LYS A 83 -3.20 23.71 -4.10
C LYS A 83 -3.63 23.75 -2.63
N ARG A 84 -3.74 24.94 -2.01
CA ARG A 84 -4.23 25.04 -0.62
C ARG A 84 -5.72 24.71 -0.55
N ILE A 85 -6.50 25.20 -1.52
CA ILE A 85 -7.94 24.92 -1.61
C ILE A 85 -8.19 23.41 -1.79
N THR A 86 -7.42 22.70 -2.62
CA THR A 86 -7.61 21.26 -2.84
C THR A 86 -7.47 20.40 -1.58
N ARG A 87 -6.85 20.92 -0.54
CA ARG A 87 -6.66 20.22 0.75
C ARG A 87 -7.78 20.48 1.76
N GLN A 88 -8.72 21.35 1.43
CA GLN A 88 -9.87 21.65 2.28
C GLN A 88 -11.06 20.75 1.89
N GLY A 89 -12.00 20.62 2.83
CA GLY A 89 -13.26 19.92 2.57
C GLY A 89 -13.11 18.43 2.30
N GLU A 90 -12.15 17.75 2.93
CA GLU A 90 -11.95 16.28 2.82
C GLU A 90 -11.89 15.80 1.35
N GLY A 91 -11.38 16.64 0.45
CA GLY A 91 -11.23 16.35 -0.98
C GLY A 91 -12.37 16.80 -1.88
N LYS A 92 -13.48 17.34 -1.35
CA LYS A 92 -14.58 17.88 -2.16
C LYS A 92 -14.10 19.01 -3.06
N LEU A 93 -13.30 19.94 -2.50
CA LEU A 93 -12.76 21.06 -3.26
C LEU A 93 -11.72 20.62 -4.29
N ALA A 94 -10.99 19.52 -4.06
CA ALA A 94 -10.11 18.94 -5.08
C ALA A 94 -10.89 18.46 -6.31
N VAL A 95 -12.09 17.91 -6.11
CA VAL A 95 -12.98 17.51 -7.23
C VAL A 95 -13.42 18.73 -8.02
N ILE A 96 -13.83 19.81 -7.34
CA ILE A 96 -14.26 21.06 -8.00
C ILE A 96 -13.10 21.69 -8.79
N VAL A 97 -11.90 21.76 -8.20
CA VAL A 97 -10.70 22.27 -8.90
C VAL A 97 -10.38 21.41 -10.11
N GLY A 98 -10.47 20.07 -9.99
CA GLY A 98 -10.22 19.17 -11.13
C GLY A 98 -11.21 19.39 -12.30
N GLN A 99 -12.48 19.68 -12.00
CA GLN A 99 -13.54 19.92 -12.97
C GLN A 99 -13.52 21.34 -13.56
N SER A 100 -12.86 22.30 -12.90
CA SER A 100 -12.80 23.70 -13.33
C SER A 100 -11.92 23.99 -14.56
N GLY A 101 -11.28 22.97 -15.15
CA GLY A 101 -10.30 23.13 -16.21
C GLY A 101 -8.86 23.28 -15.73
N ALA A 102 -8.59 23.16 -14.42
CA ALA A 102 -7.23 23.27 -13.88
C ALA A 102 -6.31 22.17 -14.39
N ILE A 103 -6.80 20.94 -14.52
CA ILE A 103 -5.98 19.79 -14.93
C ILE A 103 -5.32 19.99 -16.31
N PRO A 104 -6.04 20.27 -17.40
CA PRO A 104 -5.43 20.54 -18.71
C PRO A 104 -4.40 21.66 -18.68
N TYR A 105 -4.69 22.74 -17.93
CA TYR A 105 -3.77 23.87 -17.80
C TYR A 105 -2.47 23.46 -17.08
N LEU A 106 -2.58 22.77 -15.94
CA LEU A 106 -1.41 22.31 -15.18
C LEU A 106 -0.55 21.33 -15.99
N LEU A 107 -1.19 20.42 -16.75
CA LEU A 107 -0.48 19.46 -17.60
C LEU A 107 0.28 20.15 -18.74
N LYS A 108 -0.30 21.20 -19.35
CA LYS A 108 0.37 22.01 -20.38
C LYS A 108 1.55 22.80 -19.81
N LEU A 109 1.43 23.25 -18.56
CA LEU A 109 2.44 24.07 -17.92
C LEU A 109 3.68 23.26 -17.48
N LEU A 110 3.48 22.03 -17.02
CA LEU A 110 4.52 21.19 -16.40
C LEU A 110 5.78 20.99 -17.25
N PRO A 111 5.70 20.62 -18.55
CA PRO A 111 6.90 20.42 -19.36
C PRO A 111 7.64 21.72 -19.72
N ASN A 112 6.94 22.88 -19.63
CA ASN A 112 7.42 24.17 -20.07
C ASN A 112 7.91 25.06 -18.90
N THR A 113 8.01 24.48 -17.70
CA THR A 113 8.44 25.21 -16.50
C THR A 113 9.51 24.43 -15.76
N ASP A 114 10.25 25.14 -14.93
CA ASP A 114 11.29 24.60 -14.07
C ASP A 114 11.19 25.14 -12.63
N GLY A 115 12.12 24.74 -11.80
CA GLY A 115 12.32 25.27 -10.47
C GLY A 115 11.10 25.29 -9.58
N HIS A 116 10.75 26.47 -9.07
CA HIS A 116 9.67 26.64 -8.08
C HIS A 116 8.28 26.41 -8.67
N LEU A 117 8.01 26.98 -9.86
CA LEU A 117 6.71 26.89 -10.50
C LEU A 117 6.37 25.43 -10.85
N GLN A 118 7.32 24.69 -11.44
CA GLN A 118 7.16 23.25 -11.71
C GLN A 118 6.81 22.46 -10.43
N LYS A 119 7.56 22.74 -9.34
CA LYS A 119 7.32 22.06 -8.04
C LYS A 119 5.95 22.35 -7.44
N VAL A 120 5.48 23.59 -7.53
CA VAL A 120 4.13 23.97 -7.04
C VAL A 120 3.06 23.33 -7.91
N THR A 121 3.24 23.33 -9.23
CA THR A 121 2.33 22.71 -10.20
C THR A 121 2.22 21.21 -9.98
N LEU A 122 3.35 20.50 -9.82
CA LEU A 122 3.36 19.06 -9.49
C LEU A 122 2.62 18.76 -8.18
N LYS A 123 2.85 19.57 -7.13
CA LYS A 123 2.15 19.40 -5.85
C LYS A 123 0.65 19.65 -5.97
N CYS A 124 0.24 20.63 -6.77
CA CYS A 124 -1.17 20.92 -7.01
C CYS A 124 -1.85 19.76 -7.77
N LEU A 125 -1.24 19.31 -8.86
CA LEU A 125 -1.74 18.18 -9.64
C LEU A 125 -1.81 16.90 -8.80
N ARG A 126 -0.77 16.61 -7.98
CA ARG A 126 -0.77 15.50 -7.05
C ARG A 126 -1.96 15.57 -6.09
N ASP A 127 -2.18 16.73 -5.44
CA ASP A 127 -3.27 16.91 -4.48
C ASP A 127 -4.65 16.73 -5.17
N ILE A 128 -4.81 17.14 -6.43
CA ILE A 128 -6.02 16.92 -7.23
C ILE A 128 -6.26 15.43 -7.51
N VAL A 129 -5.25 14.67 -7.95
CA VAL A 129 -5.41 13.25 -8.34
C VAL A 129 -5.57 12.32 -7.15
N MET A 130 -5.14 12.72 -5.95
CA MET A 130 -5.34 11.94 -4.74
C MET A 130 -6.81 11.78 -4.39
N PHE A 131 -7.67 12.74 -4.79
CA PHE A 131 -9.10 12.75 -4.51
C PHE A 131 -9.93 12.48 -5.77
N GLY A 132 -10.70 11.40 -5.73
CA GLY A 132 -11.71 11.08 -6.72
C GLY A 132 -11.19 10.45 -8.03
N ASN A 133 -11.88 9.39 -8.47
CA ASN A 133 -11.57 8.71 -9.73
C ASN A 133 -11.82 9.62 -10.95
N GLY A 134 -12.76 10.57 -10.86
CA GLY A 134 -13.05 11.53 -11.93
C GLY A 134 -11.82 12.37 -12.29
N ASN A 135 -11.10 12.90 -11.30
CA ASN A 135 -9.89 13.68 -11.52
C ASN A 135 -8.78 12.83 -12.19
N ARG A 136 -8.59 11.60 -11.73
CA ARG A 136 -7.62 10.66 -12.34
C ARG A 136 -7.95 10.38 -13.79
N PHE A 137 -9.23 10.18 -14.10
CA PHE A 137 -9.69 9.98 -15.47
C PHE A 137 -9.47 11.21 -16.35
N ILE A 138 -9.75 12.43 -15.84
CA ILE A 138 -9.48 13.68 -16.56
C ILE A 138 -7.99 13.83 -16.86
N VAL A 139 -7.10 13.54 -15.87
CA VAL A 139 -5.64 13.57 -16.09
C VAL A 139 -5.22 12.58 -17.16
N ALA A 140 -5.71 11.34 -17.09
CA ALA A 140 -5.37 10.30 -18.07
C ALA A 140 -5.86 10.67 -19.48
N LYS A 141 -7.09 11.21 -19.61
CA LYS A 141 -7.69 11.61 -20.90
C LYS A 141 -6.96 12.81 -21.54
N ASN A 142 -6.32 13.66 -20.75
CA ASN A 142 -5.61 14.84 -21.25
C ASN A 142 -4.09 14.61 -21.44
N GLY A 143 -3.65 13.37 -21.61
CA GLY A 143 -2.23 13.06 -21.85
C GLY A 143 -1.35 13.17 -20.61
N GLY A 144 -1.95 13.17 -19.41
CA GLY A 144 -1.20 13.33 -18.17
C GLY A 144 -0.26 12.17 -17.87
N LEU A 145 -0.55 10.98 -18.39
CA LEU A 145 0.32 9.83 -18.24
C LEU A 145 1.63 10.00 -19.01
N GLU A 146 1.56 10.44 -20.25
CA GLU A 146 2.70 10.70 -21.12
C GLU A 146 3.56 11.84 -20.56
N VAL A 147 2.92 12.91 -20.09
CA VAL A 147 3.65 14.03 -19.43
C VAL A 147 4.41 13.53 -18.21
N VAL A 148 3.76 12.75 -17.34
CA VAL A 148 4.39 12.22 -16.11
C VAL A 148 5.54 11.29 -16.45
N LEU A 149 5.39 10.39 -17.43
CA LEU A 149 6.43 9.44 -17.83
C LEU A 149 7.64 10.15 -18.45
N ASN A 150 7.41 11.10 -19.36
CA ASN A 150 8.49 11.86 -19.99
C ASN A 150 9.28 12.69 -18.97
N MET A 151 8.59 13.26 -17.98
CA MET A 151 9.24 13.99 -16.91
C MET A 151 9.97 13.09 -15.91
N LEU A 152 9.48 11.87 -15.66
CA LEU A 152 10.04 10.96 -14.67
C LEU A 152 11.46 10.52 -15.04
N ASP A 153 11.72 10.31 -16.33
CA ASP A 153 13.04 9.89 -16.83
C ASP A 153 14.11 10.98 -16.61
N ALA A 154 13.75 12.23 -16.86
CA ALA A 154 14.66 13.36 -16.79
C ALA A 154 14.73 14.05 -15.41
N SER A 155 13.83 13.71 -14.47
CA SER A 155 13.68 14.48 -13.24
C SER A 155 14.68 14.11 -12.14
N PRO A 156 15.25 15.11 -11.41
CA PRO A 156 15.96 14.87 -10.17
C PRO A 156 15.02 14.32 -9.07
N ASP A 157 15.59 13.80 -7.98
CA ASP A 157 14.81 13.09 -6.94
C ASP A 157 13.68 13.92 -6.30
N GLY A 158 13.89 15.22 -6.13
CA GLY A 158 12.91 16.11 -5.52
C GLY A 158 11.54 16.14 -6.22
N PRO A 159 11.45 16.43 -7.52
CA PRO A 159 10.23 16.30 -8.34
C PRO A 159 9.78 14.86 -8.54
N ARG A 160 10.72 13.91 -8.68
CA ARG A 160 10.46 12.50 -8.99
C ARG A 160 9.43 11.86 -8.06
N ARG A 161 9.48 12.15 -6.75
CA ARG A 161 8.52 11.61 -5.78
C ARG A 161 7.08 12.02 -6.09
N PHE A 162 6.83 13.27 -6.51
CA PHE A 162 5.49 13.75 -6.84
C PHE A 162 4.97 13.14 -8.14
N LEU A 163 5.87 12.97 -9.12
CA LEU A 163 5.55 12.27 -10.37
C LEU A 163 5.15 10.82 -10.09
N LEU A 164 5.87 10.12 -9.22
CA LEU A 164 5.55 8.74 -8.83
C LEU A 164 4.25 8.66 -8.01
N GLU A 165 3.95 9.65 -7.16
CA GLU A 165 2.67 9.74 -6.46
C GLU A 165 1.50 9.92 -7.44
N ILE A 166 1.63 10.81 -8.43
CA ILE A 166 0.64 11.02 -9.50
C ILE A 166 0.49 9.74 -10.32
N PHE A 167 1.59 9.14 -10.73
CA PHE A 167 1.61 7.90 -11.50
C PHE A 167 0.90 6.76 -10.76
N SER A 168 1.20 6.56 -9.48
CA SER A 168 0.54 5.55 -8.64
C SER A 168 -0.95 5.81 -8.51
N ALA A 169 -1.36 7.07 -8.35
CA ALA A 169 -2.78 7.44 -8.31
C ALA A 169 -3.50 7.13 -9.64
N LEU A 170 -2.86 7.37 -10.78
CA LEU A 170 -3.39 7.00 -12.10
C LEU A 170 -3.47 5.48 -12.28
N ALA A 171 -2.50 4.73 -11.77
CA ALA A 171 -2.47 3.27 -11.82
C ALA A 171 -3.58 2.60 -10.97
N LEU A 172 -4.30 3.34 -10.11
CA LEU A 172 -5.50 2.84 -9.46
C LEU A 172 -6.64 2.59 -10.44
N LEU A 173 -6.68 3.30 -11.58
CA LEU A 173 -7.65 3.07 -12.63
C LEU A 173 -7.27 1.84 -13.49
N ARG A 174 -8.17 0.86 -13.57
CA ARG A 174 -7.93 -0.40 -14.28
C ARG A 174 -7.59 -0.18 -15.76
N GLU A 175 -8.29 0.74 -16.42
CA GLU A 175 -8.09 1.08 -17.83
C GLU A 175 -6.71 1.69 -18.07
N VAL A 176 -6.29 2.57 -17.16
CA VAL A 176 -4.99 3.27 -17.24
C VAL A 176 -3.84 2.28 -17.08
N ARG A 177 -3.95 1.27 -16.22
CA ARG A 177 -2.90 0.26 -16.05
C ARG A 177 -2.50 -0.44 -17.35
N ARG A 178 -3.48 -0.76 -18.20
CA ARG A 178 -3.19 -1.39 -19.50
C ARG A 178 -2.43 -0.44 -20.43
N HIS A 179 -2.82 0.81 -20.43
CA HIS A 179 -2.14 1.86 -21.21
C HIS A 179 -0.71 2.13 -20.71
N ILE A 180 -0.51 2.20 -19.40
CA ILE A 180 0.83 2.29 -18.79
C ILE A 180 1.75 1.16 -19.29
N ILE A 181 1.25 -0.07 -19.32
CA ILE A 181 2.03 -1.23 -19.76
C ILE A 181 2.38 -1.12 -21.26
N SER A 182 1.45 -0.66 -22.09
CA SER A 182 1.69 -0.49 -23.53
C SER A 182 2.73 0.59 -23.86
N LEU A 183 2.89 1.58 -22.99
CA LEU A 183 3.92 2.62 -23.13
C LEU A 183 5.33 2.15 -22.73
N GLY A 184 5.51 0.89 -22.31
CA GLY A 184 6.83 0.35 -21.97
C GLY A 184 7.44 0.89 -20.66
N SER A 185 6.67 1.53 -19.81
CA SER A 185 7.12 2.25 -18.61
C SER A 185 7.62 1.36 -17.47
N LEU A 186 7.46 0.04 -17.55
CA LEU A 186 7.78 -0.87 -16.44
C LEU A 186 9.26 -0.84 -16.07
N ARG A 187 10.16 -0.78 -17.07
CA ARG A 187 11.60 -0.70 -16.84
C ARG A 187 11.99 0.59 -16.13
N LEU A 188 11.38 1.71 -16.52
CA LEU A 188 11.57 3.02 -15.87
C LEU A 188 11.17 2.99 -14.40
N LEU A 189 10.05 2.32 -14.07
CA LEU A 189 9.60 2.19 -12.70
C LEU A 189 10.52 1.31 -11.85
N VAL A 190 11.01 0.21 -12.42
CA VAL A 190 11.98 -0.65 -11.72
C VAL A 190 13.27 0.12 -11.43
N GLU A 191 13.73 0.94 -12.37
CA GLU A 191 14.90 1.80 -12.17
C GLU A 191 14.62 2.89 -11.12
N ALA A 192 13.44 3.52 -11.15
CA ALA A 192 13.02 4.49 -10.13
C ALA A 192 12.89 3.87 -8.72
N ALA A 193 12.59 2.57 -8.62
CA ALA A 193 12.59 1.85 -7.35
C ALA A 193 14.00 1.44 -6.89
N ARG A 194 14.99 1.41 -7.81
CA ARG A 194 16.39 1.09 -7.51
C ARG A 194 17.15 2.30 -6.98
N CYS A 195 16.93 3.48 -7.56
CA CYS A 195 17.73 4.68 -7.36
C CYS A 195 16.90 5.83 -6.76
N GLY A 196 17.56 6.71 -6.00
CA GLY A 196 16.96 7.89 -5.40
C GLY A 196 16.68 7.76 -3.91
N SER A 197 15.95 8.72 -3.36
CA SER A 197 15.55 8.69 -1.94
C SER A 197 14.62 7.53 -1.63
N MET A 198 14.61 7.07 -0.38
CA MET A 198 13.73 5.98 0.06
C MET A 198 12.25 6.29 -0.26
N VAL A 199 11.82 7.54 -0.09
CA VAL A 199 10.45 7.96 -0.42
C VAL A 199 10.13 7.76 -1.90
N SER A 200 11.02 8.15 -2.82
CA SER A 200 10.82 7.94 -4.26
C SER A 200 10.81 6.46 -4.62
N ARG A 201 11.74 5.69 -4.07
CA ARG A 201 11.84 4.23 -4.26
C ARG A 201 10.58 3.51 -3.78
N THR A 202 10.05 3.89 -2.61
CA THR A 202 8.80 3.34 -2.05
C THR A 202 7.60 3.63 -2.96
N ARG A 203 7.50 4.86 -3.50
CA ARG A 203 6.41 5.21 -4.42
C ARG A 203 6.50 4.45 -5.74
N ALA A 204 7.71 4.23 -6.25
CA ALA A 204 7.91 3.38 -7.42
C ALA A 204 7.52 1.91 -7.14
N ALA A 205 7.85 1.37 -5.96
CA ALA A 205 7.42 0.03 -5.54
C ALA A 205 5.89 -0.08 -5.44
N GLN A 206 5.21 0.94 -4.94
CA GLN A 206 3.75 1.01 -4.92
C GLN A 206 3.16 0.93 -6.33
N ALA A 207 3.72 1.68 -7.29
CA ALA A 207 3.30 1.62 -8.68
C ALA A 207 3.55 0.23 -9.30
N ILE A 208 4.68 -0.40 -8.99
CA ILE A 208 5.01 -1.77 -9.41
C ILE A 208 3.95 -2.75 -8.92
N GLY A 209 3.56 -2.69 -7.65
CA GLY A 209 2.50 -3.54 -7.08
C GLY A 209 1.17 -3.36 -7.81
N LEU A 210 0.73 -2.12 -8.03
CA LEU A 210 -0.51 -1.82 -8.76
C LEU A 210 -0.50 -2.35 -10.19
N LEU A 211 0.62 -2.23 -10.91
CA LEU A 211 0.76 -2.76 -12.27
C LEU A 211 0.84 -4.29 -12.28
N GLY A 212 1.41 -4.90 -11.26
CA GLY A 212 1.46 -6.34 -11.06
C GLY A 212 0.08 -7.01 -10.95
N LEU A 213 -1.00 -6.25 -10.68
CA LEU A 213 -2.37 -6.75 -10.76
C LEU A 213 -2.75 -7.19 -12.19
N VAL A 214 -2.05 -6.70 -13.21
CA VAL A 214 -2.22 -7.13 -14.60
C VAL A 214 -1.28 -8.32 -14.87
N LYS A 215 -1.82 -9.50 -15.14
CA LYS A 215 -1.04 -10.75 -15.34
C LYS A 215 0.15 -10.58 -16.29
N ARG A 216 -0.03 -9.93 -17.44
CA ARG A 216 1.04 -9.69 -18.42
C ARG A 216 2.18 -8.86 -17.85
N ALA A 217 1.87 -7.87 -17.01
CA ALA A 217 2.88 -7.00 -16.42
C ALA A 217 3.78 -7.73 -15.43
N ARG A 218 3.28 -8.74 -14.71
CA ARG A 218 4.08 -9.50 -13.73
C ARG A 218 5.34 -10.08 -14.36
N ARG A 219 5.20 -10.75 -15.52
CA ARG A 219 6.34 -11.30 -16.24
C ARG A 219 7.34 -10.21 -16.61
N MET A 220 6.85 -9.12 -17.22
CA MET A 220 7.70 -8.00 -17.64
C MET A 220 8.44 -7.36 -16.46
N LEU A 221 7.78 -7.22 -15.30
CA LEU A 221 8.38 -6.70 -14.07
C LEU A 221 9.47 -7.62 -13.53
N VAL A 222 9.20 -8.93 -13.48
CA VAL A 222 10.20 -9.93 -13.06
C VAL A 222 11.41 -9.92 -13.98
N ASP A 223 11.19 -9.94 -15.30
CA ASP A 223 12.24 -9.91 -16.31
C ASP A 223 13.04 -8.58 -16.27
N SER A 224 12.42 -7.48 -15.84
CA SER A 224 13.07 -6.18 -15.63
C SER A 224 13.82 -6.07 -14.28
N GLY A 225 13.78 -7.09 -13.44
CA GLY A 225 14.52 -7.15 -12.16
C GLY A 225 13.76 -6.57 -10.96
N ALA A 226 12.43 -6.43 -11.01
CA ALA A 226 11.61 -5.90 -9.92
C ALA A 226 11.80 -6.69 -8.61
N VAL A 227 11.91 -8.03 -8.68
CA VAL A 227 12.10 -8.89 -7.50
C VAL A 227 13.33 -8.46 -6.69
N ARG A 228 14.48 -8.26 -7.34
CA ARG A 228 15.72 -7.84 -6.65
C ARG A 228 15.59 -6.48 -6.00
N VAL A 229 14.89 -5.55 -6.66
CA VAL A 229 14.67 -4.20 -6.14
C VAL A 229 13.74 -4.22 -4.92
N LEU A 230 12.66 -4.98 -4.97
CA LEU A 230 11.73 -5.14 -3.85
C LEU A 230 12.40 -5.81 -2.64
N ILE A 231 13.28 -6.79 -2.86
CA ILE A 231 14.10 -7.39 -1.79
C ILE A 231 15.01 -6.35 -1.13
N GLY A 232 15.66 -5.48 -1.93
CA GLY A 232 16.44 -4.38 -1.37
C GLY A 232 15.59 -3.44 -0.52
N LEU A 233 14.37 -3.14 -0.92
CA LEU A 233 13.45 -2.31 -0.13
C LEU A 233 12.95 -3.01 1.14
N LEU A 234 12.72 -4.32 1.10
CA LEU A 234 12.36 -5.11 2.29
C LEU A 234 13.51 -5.16 3.30
N ARG A 235 14.76 -5.18 2.82
CA ARG A 235 15.96 -5.23 3.68
C ARG A 235 16.26 -3.87 4.31
N ASP A 236 16.30 -2.81 3.49
CA ASP A 236 16.89 -1.51 3.83
C ASP A 236 15.84 -0.45 4.19
N GLY A 237 14.56 -0.70 3.93
CA GLY A 237 13.46 0.24 4.14
C GLY A 237 13.01 0.36 5.58
N ASP A 238 12.39 1.49 5.91
CA ASP A 238 11.58 1.62 7.11
C ASP A 238 10.33 0.72 7.04
N PHE A 239 9.58 0.62 8.13
CA PHE A 239 8.40 -0.23 8.20
C PHE A 239 7.40 0.05 7.06
N SER A 240 7.09 1.33 6.81
CA SER A 240 6.17 1.73 5.73
C SER A 240 6.66 1.27 4.35
N THR A 241 7.96 1.37 4.10
CA THR A 241 8.59 0.89 2.86
C THR A 241 8.53 -0.63 2.76
N LYS A 242 8.79 -1.36 3.85
CA LYS A 242 8.70 -2.83 3.89
C LYS A 242 7.28 -3.31 3.59
N VAL A 243 6.26 -2.66 4.15
CA VAL A 243 4.84 -2.95 3.86
C VAL A 243 4.54 -2.78 2.37
N VAL A 244 4.92 -1.65 1.79
CA VAL A 244 4.69 -1.38 0.35
C VAL A 244 5.44 -2.38 -0.53
N ALA A 245 6.69 -2.66 -0.21
CA ALA A 245 7.51 -3.62 -0.96
C ALA A 245 6.97 -5.04 -0.82
N GLY A 246 6.54 -5.44 0.38
CA GLY A 246 5.93 -6.73 0.66
C GLY A 246 4.64 -6.96 -0.11
N ASN A 247 3.74 -5.98 -0.12
CA ASN A 247 2.52 -6.04 -0.93
C ASN A 247 2.81 -6.16 -2.43
N ALA A 248 3.73 -5.35 -2.96
CA ALA A 248 4.13 -5.43 -4.36
C ALA A 248 4.73 -6.79 -4.71
N PHE A 249 5.52 -7.34 -3.78
CA PHE A 249 6.14 -8.64 -3.89
C PHE A 249 5.10 -9.76 -3.92
N GLY A 250 4.13 -9.77 -3.00
CA GLY A 250 3.03 -10.74 -2.95
C GLY A 250 2.23 -10.77 -4.26
N VAL A 251 1.90 -9.59 -4.81
CA VAL A 251 1.21 -9.49 -6.11
C VAL A 251 2.03 -10.12 -7.25
N ILE A 252 3.35 -9.88 -7.29
CA ILE A 252 4.22 -10.43 -8.34
C ILE A 252 4.37 -11.95 -8.17
N SER A 253 4.53 -12.42 -6.94
CA SER A 253 4.76 -13.84 -6.60
C SER A 253 3.52 -14.72 -6.78
N SER A 254 2.33 -14.14 -6.90
CA SER A 254 1.08 -14.90 -7.04
C SER A 254 0.97 -15.74 -8.33
N HIS A 255 2.02 -15.79 -9.15
CA HIS A 255 2.12 -16.66 -10.32
C HIS A 255 3.16 -17.77 -10.06
N VAL A 256 2.74 -19.03 -10.16
CA VAL A 256 3.54 -20.23 -9.85
C VAL A 256 4.92 -20.22 -10.52
N GLY A 257 5.01 -19.77 -11.78
CA GLY A 257 6.28 -19.74 -12.53
C GLY A 257 7.34 -18.76 -12.00
N TYR A 258 7.02 -17.94 -10.98
CA TYR A 258 8.00 -16.98 -10.40
C TYR A 258 8.37 -17.29 -8.95
N ILE A 259 7.65 -18.22 -8.30
CA ILE A 259 7.83 -18.56 -6.89
C ILE A 259 9.28 -18.96 -6.56
N GLU A 260 9.86 -19.82 -7.38
CA GLU A 260 11.24 -20.28 -7.18
C GLU A 260 12.26 -19.14 -7.33
N ARG A 261 12.13 -18.33 -8.40
CA ARG A 261 13.02 -17.16 -8.61
C ARG A 261 12.98 -16.17 -7.46
N VAL A 262 11.81 -16.03 -6.89
CA VAL A 262 11.52 -15.13 -5.78
C VAL A 262 12.16 -15.63 -4.48
N ALA A 263 12.03 -16.92 -4.19
CA ALA A 263 12.63 -17.54 -3.02
C ALA A 263 14.16 -17.56 -3.11
N GLN A 264 14.72 -17.97 -4.27
CA GLN A 264 16.15 -17.98 -4.55
C GLN A 264 16.81 -16.59 -4.41
N ALA A 265 16.04 -15.53 -4.57
CA ALA A 265 16.51 -14.16 -4.34
C ALA A 265 16.62 -13.79 -2.84
N GLY A 266 16.32 -14.71 -1.91
CA GLY A 266 16.47 -14.53 -0.46
C GLY A 266 15.27 -13.82 0.20
N ALA A 267 14.08 -14.04 -0.31
CA ALA A 267 12.86 -13.38 0.21
C ALA A 267 12.39 -13.98 1.54
N ILE A 268 12.46 -15.30 1.72
CA ILE A 268 11.89 -15.99 2.89
C ILE A 268 12.38 -15.40 4.22
N PRO A 269 13.69 -15.24 4.50
CA PRO A 269 14.15 -14.65 5.76
C PRO A 269 13.61 -13.24 6.01
N LEU A 270 13.48 -12.39 4.97
CA LEU A 270 13.00 -11.02 5.11
C LEU A 270 11.50 -10.97 5.47
N PHE A 271 10.71 -11.91 4.96
CA PHE A 271 9.31 -12.03 5.37
C PHE A 271 9.17 -12.65 6.76
N VAL A 272 10.08 -13.52 7.16
CA VAL A 272 10.16 -14.03 8.54
C VAL A 272 10.46 -12.88 9.51
N ASP A 273 11.42 -12.01 9.19
CA ASP A 273 11.71 -10.82 10.01
C ASP A 273 10.50 -9.88 10.11
N LEU A 274 9.76 -9.69 9.00
CA LEU A 274 8.55 -8.88 8.99
C LEU A 274 7.43 -9.53 9.80
N PHE A 275 7.35 -10.85 9.78
CA PHE A 275 6.39 -11.67 10.52
C PHE A 275 6.63 -11.60 12.04
N GLU A 276 7.88 -11.62 12.50
CA GLU A 276 8.26 -11.47 13.90
C GLU A 276 8.19 -10.01 14.39
N GLY A 277 8.05 -9.05 13.47
CA GLY A 277 7.95 -7.62 13.78
C GLY A 277 6.74 -7.27 14.65
N PRO A 278 6.71 -6.09 15.29
CA PRO A 278 5.65 -5.69 16.21
C PRO A 278 4.33 -5.32 15.52
N GLU A 279 4.36 -5.01 14.23
CA GLU A 279 3.25 -4.40 13.52
C GLU A 279 2.30 -5.43 12.87
N PRO A 280 0.98 -5.39 13.15
CA PRO A 280 0.02 -6.35 12.62
C PRO A 280 0.01 -6.44 11.08
N MET A 281 0.05 -5.30 10.38
CA MET A 281 0.05 -5.27 8.91
C MET A 281 1.27 -5.96 8.30
N GLY A 282 2.43 -5.90 8.98
CA GLY A 282 3.63 -6.62 8.55
C GLY A 282 3.44 -8.13 8.64
N LYS A 283 2.79 -8.58 9.72
CA LYS A 283 2.48 -10.01 9.92
C LYS A 283 1.52 -10.53 8.86
N GLU A 284 0.43 -9.81 8.56
CA GLU A 284 -0.55 -10.19 7.54
C GLU A 284 0.11 -10.34 6.15
N ILE A 285 0.94 -9.38 5.76
CA ILE A 285 1.65 -9.43 4.49
C ILE A 285 2.62 -10.60 4.43
N ALA A 286 3.36 -10.84 5.51
CA ALA A 286 4.32 -11.92 5.58
C ALA A 286 3.61 -13.29 5.55
N GLU A 287 2.49 -13.44 6.24
CA GLU A 287 1.63 -14.62 6.23
C GLU A 287 1.18 -14.95 4.80
N ASP A 288 0.58 -13.98 4.10
CA ASP A 288 0.15 -14.13 2.72
C ASP A 288 1.29 -14.56 1.80
N VAL A 289 2.44 -13.88 1.90
CA VAL A 289 3.59 -14.17 1.04
C VAL A 289 4.22 -15.51 1.35
N LEU A 290 4.39 -15.89 2.62
CA LEU A 290 4.92 -17.20 3.00
C LEU A 290 4.00 -18.33 2.53
N CYS A 291 2.68 -18.17 2.63
CA CYS A 291 1.71 -19.11 2.05
C CYS A 291 1.86 -19.25 0.54
N ILE A 292 2.05 -18.13 -0.19
CA ILE A 292 2.30 -18.14 -1.64
C ILE A 292 3.63 -18.85 -1.96
N LEU A 293 4.71 -18.51 -1.26
CA LEU A 293 6.03 -19.08 -1.50
C LEU A 293 6.08 -20.59 -1.20
N ALA A 294 5.32 -21.03 -0.22
CA ALA A 294 5.15 -22.44 0.10
C ALA A 294 4.46 -23.25 -1.01
N PHE A 295 4.05 -22.69 -2.14
CA PHE A 295 3.62 -23.45 -3.33
C PHE A 295 4.75 -24.28 -3.96
N SER A 296 6.01 -24.00 -3.71
CA SER A 296 7.16 -24.87 -4.01
C SER A 296 7.48 -25.74 -2.80
N GLU A 297 7.72 -27.05 -3.02
CA GLU A 297 8.04 -27.98 -1.94
C GLU A 297 9.37 -27.62 -1.25
N GLU A 298 10.38 -27.22 -2.00
CA GLU A 298 11.67 -26.78 -1.48
C GLU A 298 11.51 -25.58 -0.53
N ASN A 299 10.71 -24.60 -0.92
CA ASN A 299 10.43 -23.44 -0.07
C ASN A 299 9.63 -23.83 1.18
N THR A 300 8.75 -24.82 1.06
CA THR A 300 7.93 -25.29 2.18
C THR A 300 8.81 -25.79 3.32
N VAL A 301 9.87 -26.54 3.04
CA VAL A 301 10.82 -27.03 4.05
C VAL A 301 11.41 -25.85 4.83
N THR A 302 12.00 -24.88 4.11
CA THR A 302 12.61 -23.70 4.73
C THR A 302 11.61 -22.87 5.53
N ILE A 303 10.40 -22.67 4.99
CA ILE A 303 9.35 -21.91 5.69
C ILE A 303 8.95 -22.63 6.98
N ILE A 304 8.73 -23.95 6.96
CA ILE A 304 8.36 -24.73 8.16
C ILE A 304 9.45 -24.65 9.22
N GLU A 305 10.72 -24.72 8.85
CA GLU A 305 11.82 -24.58 9.81
C GLU A 305 11.76 -23.22 10.53
N HIS A 306 11.51 -22.14 9.79
CA HIS A 306 11.31 -20.83 10.40
C HIS A 306 10.06 -20.75 11.28
N LEU A 307 8.93 -21.30 10.83
CA LEU A 307 7.70 -21.32 11.61
C LEU A 307 7.86 -22.09 12.92
N VAL A 308 8.53 -23.26 12.89
CA VAL A 308 8.84 -24.03 14.11
C VAL A 308 9.72 -23.23 15.07
N ARG A 309 10.70 -22.49 14.57
CA ARG A 309 11.52 -21.61 15.40
C ARG A 309 10.65 -20.52 16.07
N ILE A 310 9.72 -19.90 15.32
CA ILE A 310 8.81 -18.88 15.84
C ILE A 310 7.87 -19.46 16.89
N LEU A 311 7.32 -20.64 16.64
CA LEU A 311 6.44 -21.35 17.57
C LEU A 311 7.09 -21.67 18.93
N ARG A 312 8.41 -21.90 18.93
CA ARG A 312 9.21 -22.08 20.15
C ARG A 312 9.63 -20.78 20.83
N GLY A 313 9.38 -19.62 20.20
CA GLY A 313 9.67 -18.30 20.76
C GLY A 313 8.68 -17.88 21.84
N ASN A 314 8.86 -16.64 22.35
CA ASN A 314 8.02 -16.10 23.43
C ASN A 314 6.98 -15.08 22.94
N ASN A 315 6.93 -14.75 21.64
CA ASN A 315 5.98 -13.79 21.08
C ASN A 315 4.65 -14.48 20.72
N GLY A 316 3.63 -14.35 21.57
CA GLY A 316 2.32 -14.99 21.38
C GLY A 316 1.64 -14.61 20.06
N GLN A 317 1.73 -13.35 19.62
CA GLN A 317 1.16 -12.94 18.32
C GLN A 317 1.89 -13.59 17.14
N ALA A 318 3.21 -13.72 17.19
CA ALA A 318 3.98 -14.39 16.16
C ALA A 318 3.69 -15.91 16.16
N LYS A 319 3.54 -16.54 17.35
CA LYS A 319 3.12 -17.95 17.47
C LYS A 319 1.75 -18.20 16.83
N ALA A 320 0.74 -17.37 17.17
CA ALA A 320 -0.60 -17.51 16.62
C ALA A 320 -0.60 -17.37 15.08
N ALA A 321 0.10 -16.39 14.56
CA ALA A 321 0.26 -16.20 13.12
C ALA A 321 1.02 -17.37 12.46
N ALA A 322 2.07 -17.92 13.09
CA ALA A 322 2.81 -19.08 12.58
C ALA A 322 1.93 -20.34 12.54
N ALA A 323 1.10 -20.55 13.57
CA ALA A 323 0.12 -21.62 13.59
C ALA A 323 -0.91 -21.48 12.47
N ASN A 324 -1.35 -20.25 12.18
CA ASN A 324 -2.27 -19.94 11.09
C ASN A 324 -1.64 -20.28 9.70
N VAL A 325 -0.38 -19.96 9.46
CA VAL A 325 0.32 -20.38 8.25
C VAL A 325 0.38 -21.91 8.14
N LEU A 326 0.71 -22.61 9.22
CA LEU A 326 0.68 -24.08 9.23
C LEU A 326 -0.70 -24.65 8.94
N TRP A 327 -1.75 -24.02 9.46
CA TRP A 327 -3.14 -24.41 9.15
C TRP A 327 -3.42 -24.28 7.65
N TYR A 328 -3.07 -23.15 7.02
CA TYR A 328 -3.24 -23.01 5.57
C TYR A 328 -2.41 -24.04 4.78
N LEU A 329 -1.20 -24.33 5.22
CA LEU A 329 -0.34 -25.31 4.56
C LEU A 329 -0.85 -26.76 4.71
N SER A 330 -1.58 -27.08 5.77
CA SER A 330 -2.16 -28.40 5.98
C SER A 330 -3.26 -28.75 4.98
N SER A 331 -3.99 -27.73 4.50
CA SER A 331 -5.08 -27.89 3.54
C SER A 331 -4.62 -28.31 2.14
N TYR A 332 -3.34 -28.20 1.84
CA TYR A 332 -2.76 -28.58 0.55
C TYR A 332 -1.88 -29.82 0.73
N LYS A 333 -1.71 -30.66 -0.26
CA LYS A 333 -0.91 -31.92 -0.27
C LYS A 333 0.53 -31.83 0.34
N ARG A 334 0.76 -30.93 1.29
CA ARG A 334 2.03 -30.57 1.92
C ARG A 334 2.19 -31.06 3.35
N SER A 335 1.17 -31.71 3.84
CA SER A 335 1.18 -32.34 5.16
C SER A 335 2.40 -33.28 5.31
N VAL A 336 2.88 -33.89 4.22
CA VAL A 336 4.08 -34.72 4.24
C VAL A 336 5.30 -33.98 4.76
N VAL A 337 5.56 -32.74 4.28
CA VAL A 337 6.70 -31.94 4.72
C VAL A 337 6.54 -31.53 6.18
N ILE A 338 5.33 -31.11 6.58
CA ILE A 338 5.03 -30.74 7.96
C ILE A 338 5.18 -31.93 8.89
N ARG A 339 4.69 -33.10 8.49
CA ARG A 339 4.78 -34.37 9.25
C ARG A 339 6.22 -34.82 9.46
N ASN A 340 7.08 -34.63 8.48
CA ASN A 340 8.51 -34.96 8.56
C ASN A 340 9.34 -33.93 9.33
N SER A 341 8.74 -32.81 9.67
CA SER A 341 9.36 -31.77 10.49
C SER A 341 9.00 -31.93 11.98
N SER A 342 9.61 -31.09 12.82
CA SER A 342 9.24 -31.00 14.24
C SER A 342 7.99 -30.14 14.52
N ALA A 343 7.22 -29.77 13.49
CA ALA A 343 6.07 -28.90 13.64
C ALA A 343 4.91 -29.55 14.45
N ILE A 344 4.59 -30.83 14.15
CA ILE A 344 3.52 -31.53 14.84
C ILE A 344 3.73 -31.64 16.36
N PRO A 345 4.91 -32.12 16.88
CA PRO A 345 5.15 -32.13 18.31
C PRO A 345 5.03 -30.75 18.95
N VAL A 346 5.56 -29.69 18.31
CA VAL A 346 5.49 -28.32 18.82
C VAL A 346 4.04 -27.81 18.84
N MET A 347 3.25 -28.09 17.81
CA MET A 347 1.82 -27.74 17.83
C MET A 347 1.05 -28.43 18.95
N VAL A 348 1.33 -29.74 19.21
CA VAL A 348 0.69 -30.47 20.32
C VAL A 348 1.06 -29.86 21.68
N GLU A 349 2.32 -29.43 21.85
CA GLU A 349 2.75 -28.70 23.05
C GLU A 349 1.98 -27.38 23.21
N LEU A 350 1.83 -26.60 22.15
CA LEU A 350 1.16 -25.31 22.14
C LEU A 350 -0.38 -25.37 22.26
N LEU A 351 -0.99 -26.56 22.19
CA LEU A 351 -2.38 -26.72 22.57
C LEU A 351 -2.65 -26.35 24.04
N ARG A 352 -1.60 -26.29 24.87
CA ARG A 352 -1.62 -25.87 26.27
C ARG A 352 -0.97 -24.49 26.49
N ASP A 353 -0.78 -23.69 25.44
CA ASP A 353 -0.18 -22.35 25.57
C ASP A 353 -1.13 -21.44 26.39
N ASP A 354 -0.56 -20.58 27.24
CA ASP A 354 -1.34 -19.64 28.07
C ASP A 354 -2.10 -18.62 27.22
N ASN A 355 -1.65 -18.34 26.00
CA ASN A 355 -2.29 -17.40 25.09
C ASN A 355 -3.44 -18.06 24.32
N VAL A 356 -4.66 -17.56 24.53
CA VAL A 356 -5.89 -18.08 23.88
C VAL A 356 -5.80 -18.04 22.36
N ASP A 357 -5.27 -16.96 21.76
CA ASP A 357 -5.14 -16.85 20.31
C ASP A 357 -4.22 -17.94 19.74
N VAL A 358 -3.15 -18.28 20.47
CA VAL A 358 -2.26 -19.39 20.10
C VAL A 358 -3.02 -20.71 20.14
N ARG A 359 -3.77 -20.98 21.23
CA ARG A 359 -4.57 -22.22 21.35
C ARG A 359 -5.61 -22.34 20.23
N VAL A 360 -6.32 -21.24 19.91
CA VAL A 360 -7.30 -21.19 18.82
C VAL A 360 -6.66 -21.58 17.48
N LYS A 361 -5.56 -20.94 17.12
CA LYS A 361 -4.91 -21.19 15.82
C LYS A 361 -4.27 -22.56 15.74
N VAL A 362 -3.65 -23.01 16.82
CA VAL A 362 -3.04 -24.34 16.89
C VAL A 362 -4.08 -25.45 16.89
N SER A 363 -5.16 -25.32 17.64
CA SER A 363 -6.26 -26.32 17.65
C SER A 363 -6.91 -26.41 16.27
N GLY A 364 -7.10 -25.26 15.57
CA GLY A 364 -7.59 -25.23 14.19
C GLY A 364 -6.65 -25.98 13.22
N ALA A 365 -5.34 -25.77 13.33
CA ALA A 365 -4.36 -26.49 12.54
C ALA A 365 -4.39 -28.00 12.83
N VAL A 366 -4.42 -28.40 14.09
CA VAL A 366 -4.47 -29.81 14.52
C VAL A 366 -5.77 -30.47 14.03
N SER A 367 -6.91 -29.76 14.12
CA SER A 367 -8.17 -30.23 13.56
C SER A 367 -8.07 -30.50 12.05
N GLN A 368 -7.44 -29.60 11.30
CA GLN A 368 -7.24 -29.81 9.86
C GLN A 368 -6.34 -31.00 9.55
N PHE A 369 -5.26 -31.20 10.31
CA PHE A 369 -4.38 -32.37 10.16
C PHE A 369 -5.10 -33.69 10.50
N SER A 370 -6.10 -33.70 11.34
CA SER A 370 -6.85 -34.91 11.73
C SER A 370 -7.68 -35.53 10.60
N TYR A 371 -7.90 -34.81 9.48
CA TYR A 371 -8.62 -35.35 8.32
C TYR A 371 -7.85 -36.43 7.55
N TYR A 372 -6.52 -36.46 7.68
CA TYR A 372 -5.68 -37.42 6.94
C TYR A 372 -5.09 -38.46 7.89
N GLU A 373 -5.24 -39.74 7.53
CA GLU A 373 -4.79 -40.90 8.36
C GLU A 373 -3.32 -40.77 8.79
N ALA A 374 -2.42 -40.50 7.83
CA ALA A 374 -1.00 -40.41 8.13
C ALA A 374 -0.65 -39.25 9.09
N ASP A 375 -1.41 -38.17 9.05
CA ASP A 375 -1.24 -37.02 9.94
C ASP A 375 -1.84 -37.31 11.32
N ARG A 376 -2.98 -38.01 11.39
CA ARG A 376 -3.54 -38.52 12.65
C ARG A 376 -2.57 -39.41 13.40
N VAL A 377 -1.93 -40.35 12.70
CA VAL A 377 -0.89 -41.20 13.30
C VAL A 377 0.26 -40.38 13.90
N ALA A 378 0.70 -39.33 13.21
CA ALA A 378 1.75 -38.43 13.69
C ALA A 378 1.30 -37.62 14.92
N LEU A 379 0.06 -37.09 14.91
CA LEU A 379 -0.56 -36.39 16.03
C LEU A 379 -0.72 -37.31 17.24
N ALA A 380 -1.21 -38.53 17.03
CA ALA A 380 -1.37 -39.52 18.11
C ALA A 380 -0.04 -39.87 18.77
N ARG A 381 1.01 -40.10 17.96
CA ARG A 381 2.38 -40.34 18.45
C ARG A 381 2.96 -39.15 19.22
N ALA A 382 2.58 -37.95 18.86
CA ALA A 382 2.95 -36.72 19.57
C ALA A 382 2.14 -36.49 20.86
N GLY A 383 1.16 -37.35 21.17
CA GLY A 383 0.35 -37.26 22.37
C GLY A 383 -0.84 -36.27 22.28
N ALA A 384 -1.34 -35.98 21.07
CA ALA A 384 -2.43 -35.03 20.87
C ALA A 384 -3.75 -35.45 21.55
N ILE A 385 -4.10 -36.74 21.53
CA ILE A 385 -5.41 -37.23 21.96
C ILE A 385 -5.78 -36.81 23.41
N PRO A 386 -4.95 -37.07 24.45
CA PRO A 386 -5.29 -36.65 25.81
C PRO A 386 -5.42 -35.12 25.93
N VAL A 387 -4.57 -34.35 25.22
CA VAL A 387 -4.66 -32.90 25.23
C VAL A 387 -5.95 -32.40 24.60
N LEU A 388 -6.35 -32.98 23.48
CA LEU A 388 -7.63 -32.63 22.81
C LEU A 388 -8.86 -32.98 23.69
N ILE A 389 -8.80 -34.03 24.49
CA ILE A 389 -9.86 -34.37 25.46
C ILE A 389 -9.95 -33.31 26.55
N ASP A 390 -8.80 -32.86 27.08
CA ASP A 390 -8.75 -31.78 28.07
C ASP A 390 -9.36 -30.50 27.51
N LEU A 391 -9.05 -30.15 26.22
CA LEU A 391 -9.52 -28.95 25.55
C LEU A 391 -11.04 -28.94 25.26
N LEU A 392 -11.75 -30.08 25.34
CA LEU A 392 -13.23 -30.08 25.28
C LEU A 392 -13.86 -29.29 26.43
N GLN A 393 -13.10 -29.05 27.50
CA GLN A 393 -13.53 -28.31 28.68
C GLN A 393 -12.84 -26.94 28.79
N ASP A 394 -12.24 -26.44 27.72
CA ASP A 394 -11.62 -25.11 27.72
C ASP A 394 -12.66 -24.04 28.07
N GLU A 395 -12.45 -23.31 29.18
CA GLU A 395 -13.42 -22.34 29.69
C GLU A 395 -13.31 -20.99 28.95
N GLU A 396 -12.18 -20.71 28.30
CA GLU A 396 -11.89 -19.41 27.73
C GLU A 396 -12.33 -19.26 26.26
N SER A 397 -12.40 -20.39 25.49
CA SER A 397 -12.69 -20.32 24.06
C SER A 397 -13.60 -21.46 23.57
N GLU A 398 -14.75 -21.07 23.04
CA GLU A 398 -15.65 -21.98 22.33
C GLU A 398 -15.01 -22.56 21.06
N GLU A 399 -14.23 -21.72 20.35
CA GLU A 399 -13.53 -22.14 19.12
C GLU A 399 -12.47 -23.21 19.39
N VAL A 400 -11.78 -23.16 20.54
CA VAL A 400 -10.85 -24.22 20.97
C VAL A 400 -11.60 -25.52 21.21
N ARG A 401 -12.73 -25.47 21.94
CA ARG A 401 -13.58 -26.66 22.17
C ARG A 401 -14.06 -27.31 20.88
N ASP A 402 -14.55 -26.48 19.95
CA ASP A 402 -15.03 -26.93 18.64
C ASP A 402 -13.94 -27.57 17.80
N ASN A 403 -12.75 -26.95 17.77
CA ASN A 403 -11.60 -27.48 17.05
C ASN A 403 -11.12 -28.81 17.65
N ALA A 404 -11.09 -28.91 18.97
CA ALA A 404 -10.74 -30.15 19.67
C ALA A 404 -11.76 -31.27 19.37
N ALA A 405 -13.07 -30.97 19.41
CA ALA A 405 -14.11 -31.92 19.07
C ALA A 405 -13.98 -32.41 17.61
N LYS A 406 -13.77 -31.49 16.64
CA LYS A 406 -13.57 -31.84 15.23
C LYS A 406 -12.35 -32.76 15.04
N ALA A 407 -11.23 -32.44 15.73
CA ALA A 407 -10.03 -33.26 15.68
C ALA A 407 -10.30 -34.68 16.20
N LEU A 408 -10.97 -34.80 17.34
CA LEU A 408 -11.31 -36.09 17.96
C LEU A 408 -12.28 -36.93 17.10
N VAL A 409 -13.22 -36.30 16.39
CA VAL A 409 -14.07 -36.99 15.41
C VAL A 409 -13.23 -37.63 14.33
N GLY A 410 -12.24 -36.93 13.79
CA GLY A 410 -11.28 -37.49 12.80
C GLY A 410 -10.58 -38.74 13.33
N PHE A 411 -10.14 -38.75 14.59
CA PHE A 411 -9.53 -39.93 15.20
C PHE A 411 -10.52 -41.12 15.41
N SER A 412 -11.82 -40.87 15.64
CA SER A 412 -12.80 -41.90 15.82
C SER A 412 -13.16 -42.67 14.55
N GLU A 413 -13.01 -42.03 13.38
CA GLU A 413 -13.28 -42.68 12.09
C GLU A 413 -12.34 -43.89 11.83
N ASP A 414 -11.07 -43.82 12.26
CA ASP A 414 -10.14 -44.94 12.09
C ASP A 414 -10.47 -46.15 12.97
N LEU A 415 -11.07 -45.93 14.13
CA LEU A 415 -11.52 -47.03 15.04
C LEU A 415 -12.70 -47.80 14.48
N SER A 416 -13.50 -47.21 13.59
CA SER A 416 -14.66 -47.86 12.96
C SER A 416 -14.27 -48.75 11.77
N THR A 417 -13.11 -48.52 11.16
CA THR A 417 -12.57 -49.29 10.02
C THR A 417 -11.65 -50.44 10.45
N ALA A 418 -11.26 -50.50 11.72
CA ALA A 418 -10.41 -51.54 12.30
C ALA A 418 -11.19 -52.72 12.94
N ARG A 419 -12.51 -52.74 12.73
CA ARG A 419 -13.39 -53.91 13.03
C ARG A 419 -13.80 -54.54 11.70
#